data_a6d12984bb711233ab54bb1984653c44
#
_entry.id   a6d12984bb711233ab54bb1984653c44
#
_cell.length_a   1.000
_cell.length_b   1.000
_cell.length_c   1.000
_cell.angle_alpha   90.00
_cell.angle_beta   90.00
_cell.angle_gamma   90.00
#
_symmetry.space_group_name_H-M   'P 1'
#
loop_
_entity.id
_entity.type
_entity.pdbx_description
1 polymer ?
#
loop_
_entity_poly.entity_id
_entity_poly.type
_entity_poly.pdbx_seq_one_letter_code
_entity_poly.pdbx_strand_id
1 'polypeptide(L)'
;MSKNIDWSSLGFGYVQTDKRFVSNYKNGAWDDGVLTEDATVNLSECAGVLQYAQTVFEGMKAYTTEDGHIVTFRPDLNAKRMVDSAKRLEMPPFPEDKFVEAVVDTVKANAAYVPPYGSGASLYIRPYMFGINPVIGVKPATDYQLSLIHI
;
A
#
# COMPACT_ATOMS: atom_id res chain seq x y z
N MET A 1 11.84 17.98 -8.16
CA MET A 1 12.50 17.81 -9.47
C MET A 1 11.67 16.81 -10.26
N SER A 2 11.27 17.15 -11.47
CA SER A 2 10.57 16.19 -12.36
C SER A 2 11.56 15.08 -12.74
N LYS A 3 11.14 13.83 -12.60
CA LYS A 3 11.92 12.68 -13.07
C LYS A 3 11.75 12.54 -14.58
N ASN A 4 12.83 12.17 -15.26
CA ASN A 4 12.78 11.94 -16.70
C ASN A 4 12.21 10.53 -16.96
N ILE A 5 10.87 10.41 -16.92
CA ILE A 5 10.15 9.17 -17.13
C ILE A 5 9.52 9.23 -18.52
N ASP A 6 9.76 8.22 -19.33
CA ASP A 6 9.06 8.05 -20.60
C ASP A 6 7.64 7.50 -20.35
N TRP A 7 6.68 8.40 -20.27
CA TRP A 7 5.28 8.08 -20.02
C TRP A 7 4.61 7.28 -21.14
N SER A 8 5.17 7.28 -22.34
CA SER A 8 4.61 6.56 -23.50
C SER A 8 4.95 5.07 -23.50
N SER A 9 6.01 4.68 -22.80
CA SER A 9 6.49 3.29 -22.73
C SER A 9 6.06 2.54 -21.47
N LEU A 10 5.28 3.17 -20.60
CA LEU A 10 4.84 2.55 -19.35
C LEU A 10 3.87 1.40 -19.60
N GLY A 11 4.20 0.24 -19.05
CA GLY A 11 3.34 -0.94 -18.92
C GLY A 11 3.08 -1.29 -17.46
N PHE A 12 2.60 -2.49 -17.17
CA PHE A 12 2.46 -3.02 -15.80
C PHE A 12 3.79 -3.54 -15.21
N GLY A 13 4.93 -3.05 -15.71
CA GLY A 13 6.23 -3.37 -15.15
C GLY A 13 6.44 -2.68 -13.79
N TYR A 14 7.14 -3.37 -12.87
CA TYR A 14 7.50 -2.77 -11.59
C TYR A 14 8.44 -1.59 -11.77
N VAL A 15 8.05 -0.43 -11.26
CA VAL A 15 8.89 0.76 -11.16
C VAL A 15 9.04 1.11 -9.69
N GLN A 16 10.25 1.05 -9.16
CA GLN A 16 10.49 1.45 -7.79
C GLN A 16 10.32 2.96 -7.63
N THR A 17 9.40 3.37 -6.77
CA THR A 17 9.22 4.76 -6.37
C THR A 17 10.13 5.12 -5.20
N ASP A 18 10.23 6.40 -4.84
CA ASP A 18 11.17 6.87 -3.82
C ASP A 18 10.79 6.40 -2.42
N LYS A 19 9.49 6.36 -2.10
CA LYS A 19 9.01 6.04 -0.75
C LYS A 19 7.79 5.13 -0.77
N ARG A 20 7.73 4.27 0.23
CA ARG A 20 6.53 3.51 0.60
C ARG A 20 6.11 3.84 2.02
N PHE A 21 4.83 3.67 2.34
CA PHE A 21 4.35 3.72 3.72
C PHE A 21 4.36 2.33 4.34
N VAL A 22 4.76 2.23 5.61
CA VAL A 22 4.77 0.99 6.39
C VAL A 22 4.20 1.27 7.76
N SER A 23 3.27 0.43 8.21
CA SER A 23 2.77 0.38 9.59
C SER A 23 2.76 -1.07 10.07
N ASN A 24 3.05 -1.28 11.34
CA ASN A 24 3.10 -2.61 11.95
C ASN A 24 2.05 -2.73 13.06
N TYR A 25 1.41 -3.90 13.10
CA TYR A 25 0.54 -4.29 14.20
C TYR A 25 1.30 -5.25 15.12
N LYS A 26 1.48 -4.83 16.35
CA LYS A 26 2.12 -5.63 17.41
C LYS A 26 1.46 -5.35 18.75
N ASN A 27 1.43 -6.33 19.61
CA ASN A 27 0.88 -6.20 20.97
C ASN A 27 -0.56 -5.64 20.99
N GLY A 28 -1.37 -5.96 19.99
CA GLY A 28 -2.77 -5.54 19.93
C GLY A 28 -3.04 -4.16 19.36
N ALA A 29 -2.04 -3.46 18.81
CA ALA A 29 -2.20 -2.12 18.24
C ALA A 29 -1.37 -1.89 16.98
N TRP A 30 -1.89 -1.04 16.08
CA TRP A 30 -1.14 -0.46 14.97
C TRP A 30 -0.28 0.70 15.47
N ASP A 31 0.96 0.77 14.97
CA ASP A 31 1.80 1.98 15.14
C ASP A 31 1.31 3.12 14.22
N ASP A 32 1.93 4.30 14.34
CA ASP A 32 1.55 5.46 13.53
C ASP A 32 2.00 5.35 12.07
N GLY A 33 2.85 4.35 11.76
CA GLY A 33 3.42 4.16 10.45
C GLY A 33 4.48 5.17 10.07
N VAL A 34 5.19 4.89 9.00
CA VAL A 34 6.28 5.74 8.51
C VAL A 34 6.44 5.63 6.99
N LEU A 35 6.83 6.74 6.36
CA LEU A 35 7.34 6.74 4.99
C LEU A 35 8.82 6.34 5.00
N THR A 36 9.18 5.30 4.23
CA THR A 36 10.54 4.78 4.11
C THR A 36 10.98 4.62 2.66
N GLU A 37 12.29 4.73 2.43
CA GLU A 37 12.93 4.43 1.13
C GLU A 37 13.31 2.95 1.00
N ASP A 38 13.33 2.22 2.12
CA ASP A 38 13.61 0.78 2.12
C ASP A 38 12.45 0.03 1.46
N ALA A 39 12.73 -0.57 0.30
CA ALA A 39 11.77 -1.35 -0.49
C ALA A 39 11.76 -2.85 -0.10
N THR A 40 12.49 -3.25 0.94
CA THR A 40 12.61 -4.64 1.36
C THR A 40 11.62 -5.00 2.45
N VAL A 41 11.26 -6.28 2.52
CA VAL A 41 10.47 -6.87 3.61
C VAL A 41 11.27 -8.06 4.14
N ASN A 42 11.65 -8.01 5.42
CA ASN A 42 12.31 -9.12 6.09
C ASN A 42 11.30 -10.00 6.81
N LEU A 43 11.20 -11.25 6.40
CA LEU A 43 10.28 -12.22 6.97
C LEU A 43 10.99 -13.49 7.38
N SER A 44 10.48 -14.14 8.46
CA SER A 44 10.78 -15.54 8.73
C SER A 44 10.19 -16.42 7.63
N GLU A 45 10.86 -17.52 7.26
CA GLU A 45 10.27 -18.52 6.36
C GLU A 45 8.95 -19.11 6.89
N CYS A 46 8.74 -19.04 8.21
CA CYS A 46 7.52 -19.48 8.89
C CYS A 46 6.47 -18.36 9.02
N ALA A 47 6.64 -17.20 8.38
CA ALA A 47 5.66 -16.12 8.45
C ALA A 47 4.29 -16.57 7.92
N GLY A 48 3.22 -16.12 8.57
CA GLY A 48 1.85 -16.51 8.24
C GLY A 48 1.48 -16.25 6.77
N VAL A 49 2.00 -15.18 6.17
CA VAL A 49 1.80 -14.90 4.75
C VAL A 49 2.43 -15.97 3.84
N LEU A 50 3.60 -16.50 4.17
CA LEU A 50 4.29 -17.52 3.37
C LEU A 50 3.69 -18.91 3.55
N GLN A 51 3.26 -19.25 4.76
CA GLN A 51 2.74 -20.57 5.09
C GLN A 51 1.25 -20.74 4.73
N TYR A 52 0.44 -19.70 4.93
CA TYR A 52 -1.01 -19.76 4.82
C TYR A 52 -1.62 -18.69 3.92
N ALA A 53 -0.80 -17.94 3.18
CA ALA A 53 -1.23 -16.84 2.32
C ALA A 53 -2.15 -15.82 3.04
N GLN A 54 -1.91 -15.59 4.35
CA GLN A 54 -2.69 -14.64 5.14
C GLN A 54 -2.31 -13.21 4.76
N THR A 55 -2.95 -12.73 3.71
CA THR A 55 -2.73 -11.40 3.14
C THR A 55 -3.98 -10.88 2.46
N VAL A 56 -4.18 -9.57 2.49
CA VAL A 56 -5.22 -8.84 1.75
C VAL A 56 -4.60 -7.65 1.06
N PHE A 57 -5.19 -7.21 -0.05
CA PHE A 57 -4.72 -6.01 -0.75
C PHE A 57 -5.87 -5.20 -1.33
N GLU A 58 -5.57 -3.96 -1.64
CA GLU A 58 -6.40 -3.03 -2.38
C GLU A 58 -5.66 -2.50 -3.61
N GLY A 59 -6.43 -1.95 -4.54
CA GLY A 59 -5.89 -1.28 -5.73
C GLY A 59 -6.63 0.01 -5.99
N MET A 60 -5.90 1.11 -6.11
CA MET A 60 -6.42 2.41 -6.49
C MET A 60 -5.43 3.16 -7.36
N LYS A 61 -5.81 4.31 -7.85
CA LYS A 61 -4.98 5.09 -8.77
C LYS A 61 -4.94 6.55 -8.35
N ALA A 62 -3.81 7.21 -8.63
CA ALA A 62 -3.69 8.66 -8.59
C ALA A 62 -3.54 9.20 -10.02
N TYR A 63 -4.17 10.34 -10.26
CA TYR A 63 -4.23 11.01 -11.57
C TYR A 63 -3.87 12.47 -11.43
N THR A 64 -3.31 13.05 -12.48
CA THR A 64 -3.19 14.48 -12.62
C THR A 64 -4.39 15.02 -13.38
N THR A 65 -5.07 16.03 -12.84
CA THR A 65 -6.17 16.72 -13.47
C THR A 65 -5.68 17.77 -14.48
N GLU A 66 -6.57 18.33 -15.31
CA GLU A 66 -6.23 19.34 -16.32
C GLU A 66 -5.60 20.60 -15.70
N ASP A 67 -6.05 20.99 -14.51
CA ASP A 67 -5.52 22.12 -13.73
C ASP A 67 -4.27 21.77 -12.87
N GLY A 68 -3.71 20.55 -13.06
CA GLY A 68 -2.45 20.13 -12.46
C GLY A 68 -2.55 19.59 -11.02
N HIS A 69 -3.75 19.41 -10.49
CA HIS A 69 -3.92 18.76 -9.17
C HIS A 69 -3.74 17.25 -9.27
N ILE A 70 -3.20 16.64 -8.21
CA ILE A 70 -3.14 15.18 -8.07
C ILE A 70 -4.33 14.72 -7.22
N VAL A 71 -5.12 13.80 -7.76
CA VAL A 71 -6.33 13.29 -7.12
C VAL A 71 -6.37 11.77 -7.09
N THR A 72 -7.07 11.23 -6.09
CA THR A 72 -7.47 9.81 -6.00
C THR A 72 -8.99 9.72 -5.99
N PHE A 73 -9.56 8.63 -6.51
CA PHE A 73 -11.00 8.45 -6.53
C PHE A 73 -11.46 7.57 -5.38
N ARG A 74 -12.25 8.13 -4.45
CA ARG A 74 -12.90 7.45 -3.33
C ARG A 74 -11.98 6.49 -2.55
N PRO A 75 -10.83 6.96 -2.01
CA PRO A 75 -9.95 6.13 -1.19
C PRO A 75 -10.63 5.64 0.11
N ASP A 76 -11.67 6.35 0.57
CA ASP A 76 -12.53 5.95 1.68
C ASP A 76 -13.22 4.59 1.44
N LEU A 77 -13.70 4.33 0.22
CA LEU A 77 -14.30 3.04 -0.13
C LEU A 77 -13.27 1.92 -0.21
N ASN A 78 -12.04 2.22 -0.61
CA ASN A 78 -10.93 1.26 -0.56
C ASN A 78 -10.56 0.94 0.89
N ALA A 79 -10.50 1.95 1.76
CA ALA A 79 -10.27 1.78 3.20
C ALA A 79 -11.32 0.83 3.82
N LYS A 80 -12.60 1.10 3.57
CA LYS A 80 -13.70 0.25 4.05
C LYS A 80 -13.59 -1.19 3.56
N ARG A 81 -13.31 -1.38 2.27
CA ARG A 81 -13.14 -2.72 1.68
C ARG A 81 -11.93 -3.46 2.24
N MET A 82 -10.83 -2.75 2.54
CA MET A 82 -9.66 -3.30 3.23
C MET A 82 -10.03 -3.81 4.63
N VAL A 83 -10.84 -3.05 5.38
CA VAL A 83 -11.37 -3.46 6.70
C VAL A 83 -12.22 -4.72 6.57
N ASP A 84 -13.14 -4.78 5.60
CA ASP A 84 -14.00 -5.95 5.41
C ASP A 84 -13.18 -7.18 4.99
N SER A 85 -12.17 -7.02 4.14
CA SER A 85 -11.25 -8.09 3.73
C SER A 85 -10.41 -8.59 4.90
N ALA A 86 -9.90 -7.68 5.72
CA ALA A 86 -9.13 -8.03 6.93
C ALA A 86 -9.97 -8.86 7.89
N LYS A 87 -11.19 -8.43 8.21
CA LYS A 87 -12.13 -9.16 9.08
C LYS A 87 -12.44 -10.55 8.53
N ARG A 88 -12.55 -10.71 7.22
CA ARG A 88 -12.82 -12.00 6.57
C ARG A 88 -11.71 -13.03 6.81
N LEU A 89 -10.47 -12.58 6.93
CA LEU A 89 -9.29 -13.42 7.19
C LEU A 89 -8.80 -13.35 8.64
N GLU A 90 -9.66 -12.88 9.56
CA GLU A 90 -9.34 -12.75 10.99
C GLU A 90 -8.06 -11.92 11.26
N MET A 91 -7.83 -10.92 10.41
CA MET A 91 -6.74 -9.96 10.55
C MET A 91 -7.24 -8.69 11.25
N PRO A 92 -6.40 -8.00 12.05
CA PRO A 92 -6.80 -6.76 12.70
C PRO A 92 -7.06 -5.67 11.63
N PRO A 93 -8.24 -5.04 11.61
CA PRO A 93 -8.50 -3.98 10.64
C PRO A 93 -7.57 -2.78 10.87
N PHE A 94 -7.06 -2.22 9.78
CA PHE A 94 -6.35 -0.95 9.82
C PHE A 94 -7.39 0.19 9.84
N PRO A 95 -7.23 1.25 10.67
CA PRO A 95 -8.20 2.34 10.76
C PRO A 95 -8.42 3.04 9.42
N GLU A 96 -9.70 3.27 9.06
CA GLU A 96 -10.06 3.80 7.74
C GLU A 96 -9.51 5.22 7.51
N ASP A 97 -9.54 6.08 8.52
CA ASP A 97 -8.99 7.44 8.50
C ASP A 97 -7.46 7.43 8.29
N LYS A 98 -6.75 6.62 9.06
CA LYS A 98 -5.29 6.43 8.91
C LYS A 98 -4.93 5.83 7.54
N PHE A 99 -5.77 4.96 6.99
CA PHE A 99 -5.56 4.42 5.64
C PHE A 99 -5.60 5.53 4.58
N VAL A 100 -6.59 6.41 4.65
CA VAL A 100 -6.72 7.53 3.70
C VAL A 100 -5.55 8.50 3.87
N GLU A 101 -5.15 8.82 5.09
CA GLU A 101 -3.97 9.65 5.37
C GLU A 101 -2.69 9.02 4.78
N ALA A 102 -2.47 7.72 5.01
CA ALA A 102 -1.33 6.99 4.46
C ALA A 102 -1.29 7.02 2.92
N VAL A 103 -2.44 6.88 2.25
CA VAL A 103 -2.56 7.00 0.79
C VAL A 103 -2.15 8.40 0.33
N VAL A 104 -2.69 9.44 0.97
CA VAL A 104 -2.40 10.84 0.63
C VAL A 104 -0.91 11.16 0.80
N ASP A 105 -0.33 10.76 1.93
CA ASP A 105 1.08 11.05 2.23
C ASP A 105 2.02 10.28 1.31
N THR A 106 1.67 9.03 0.98
CA THR A 106 2.46 8.24 0.04
C THR A 106 2.42 8.84 -1.37
N VAL A 107 1.26 9.30 -1.84
CA VAL A 107 1.13 9.98 -3.14
C VAL A 107 1.90 11.29 -3.15
N LYS A 108 1.79 12.11 -2.09
CA LYS A 108 2.57 13.36 -1.97
C LYS A 108 4.07 13.11 -2.02
N ALA A 109 4.56 12.11 -1.29
CA ALA A 109 5.98 11.76 -1.25
C ALA A 109 6.52 11.28 -2.61
N ASN A 110 5.64 10.77 -3.49
CA ASN A 110 5.97 10.23 -4.80
C ASN A 110 5.30 11.01 -5.95
N ALA A 111 4.94 12.27 -5.73
CA ALA A 111 4.22 13.08 -6.72
C ALA A 111 4.92 13.17 -8.09
N ALA A 112 6.27 13.07 -8.11
CA ALA A 112 7.05 13.07 -9.34
C ALA A 112 6.81 11.84 -10.25
N TYR A 113 6.16 10.81 -9.74
CA TYR A 113 5.79 9.58 -10.47
C TYR A 113 4.33 9.57 -10.94
N VAL A 114 3.54 10.59 -10.59
CA VAL A 114 2.17 10.70 -11.10
C VAL A 114 2.23 11.22 -12.54
N PRO A 115 1.72 10.46 -13.52
CA PRO A 115 1.77 10.88 -14.93
C PRO A 115 1.05 12.21 -15.16
N PRO A 116 1.52 13.04 -16.13
CA PRO A 116 0.87 14.28 -16.46
C PRO A 116 -0.52 14.05 -17.08
N TYR A 117 -1.39 15.05 -16.95
CA TYR A 117 -2.69 15.04 -17.62
C TYR A 117 -2.55 14.80 -19.13
N GLY A 118 -3.46 14.03 -19.70
CA GLY A 118 -3.45 13.71 -21.13
C GLY A 118 -2.51 12.58 -21.56
N SER A 119 -1.65 12.06 -20.66
CA SER A 119 -0.77 10.93 -20.98
C SER A 119 -1.50 9.59 -21.15
N GLY A 120 -2.75 9.47 -20.65
CA GLY A 120 -3.49 8.21 -20.60
C GLY A 120 -3.03 7.24 -19.51
N ALA A 121 -1.96 7.58 -18.78
CA ALA A 121 -1.40 6.78 -17.70
C ALA A 121 -1.87 7.26 -16.31
N SER A 122 -1.61 6.45 -15.28
CA SER A 122 -1.93 6.77 -13.88
C SER A 122 -0.92 6.10 -12.96
N LEU A 123 -0.71 6.66 -11.78
CA LEU A 123 0.06 5.99 -10.74
C LEU A 123 -0.83 4.97 -10.03
N TYR A 124 -0.48 3.69 -10.12
CA TYR A 124 -1.20 2.63 -9.42
C TYR A 124 -0.67 2.52 -7.97
N ILE A 125 -1.58 2.48 -7.01
CA ILE A 125 -1.30 2.35 -5.58
C ILE A 125 -1.78 0.99 -5.11
N ARG A 126 -0.89 0.23 -4.48
CA ARG A 126 -1.15 -1.10 -3.93
C ARG A 126 -0.98 -1.09 -2.40
N PRO A 127 -2.02 -0.80 -1.62
CA PRO A 127 -2.02 -1.14 -0.20
C PRO A 127 -2.15 -2.66 -0.05
N TYR A 128 -1.34 -3.26 0.82
CA TYR A 128 -1.46 -4.68 1.17
C TYR A 128 -1.06 -4.90 2.63
N MET A 129 -1.73 -5.86 3.26
CA MET A 129 -1.53 -6.22 4.66
C MET A 129 -1.31 -7.71 4.76
N PHE A 130 -0.38 -8.14 5.61
CA PHE A 130 0.03 -9.55 5.70
C PHE A 130 0.55 -9.92 7.07
N GLY A 131 0.40 -11.21 7.44
CA GLY A 131 0.91 -11.79 8.69
C GLY A 131 2.41 -12.00 8.63
N ILE A 132 3.15 -11.47 9.62
CA ILE A 132 4.63 -11.44 9.61
C ILE A 132 5.28 -12.33 10.65
N ASN A 133 4.60 -12.67 11.74
CA ASN A 133 5.20 -13.52 12.78
C ASN A 133 5.28 -15.00 12.35
N PRO A 134 6.25 -15.76 12.87
CA PRO A 134 6.35 -17.19 12.62
C PRO A 134 5.13 -17.95 13.15
N VAL A 135 4.45 -18.70 12.26
CA VAL A 135 3.29 -19.52 12.59
C VAL A 135 3.35 -20.83 11.79
N ILE A 136 3.47 -21.98 12.47
CA ILE A 136 3.40 -23.29 11.82
C ILE A 136 2.04 -23.96 12.04
N GLY A 137 1.28 -23.57 13.08
CA GLY A 137 -0.07 -24.07 13.30
C GLY A 137 -1.12 -23.30 12.49
N VAL A 138 -2.23 -23.97 12.13
CA VAL A 138 -3.36 -23.33 11.44
C VAL A 138 -4.09 -22.41 12.41
N LYS A 139 -3.66 -21.18 12.49
CA LYS A 139 -4.24 -20.09 13.28
C LYS A 139 -3.85 -18.74 12.67
N PRO A 140 -4.62 -17.68 12.92
CA PRO A 140 -4.24 -16.33 12.51
C PRO A 140 -2.88 -15.91 13.07
N ALA A 141 -2.15 -15.11 12.34
CA ALA A 141 -0.96 -14.44 12.82
C ALA A 141 -1.31 -13.51 13.99
N THR A 142 -0.32 -13.11 14.77
CA THR A 142 -0.47 -12.13 15.86
C THR A 142 0.11 -10.77 15.51
N ASP A 143 1.06 -10.78 14.58
CA ASP A 143 1.76 -9.60 14.13
C ASP A 143 1.53 -9.42 12.62
N TYR A 144 1.27 -8.19 12.21
CA TYR A 144 0.97 -7.86 10.81
C TYR A 144 1.74 -6.62 10.37
N GLN A 145 1.92 -6.51 9.07
CA GLN A 145 2.42 -5.30 8.45
C GLN A 145 1.45 -4.84 7.36
N LEU A 146 1.16 -3.55 7.34
CA LEU A 146 0.56 -2.86 6.21
C LEU A 146 1.66 -2.14 5.45
N SER A 147 1.67 -2.29 4.12
CA SER A 147 2.56 -1.52 3.24
C SER A 147 1.77 -0.93 2.08
N LEU A 148 2.06 0.29 1.72
CA LEU A 148 1.55 0.95 0.53
C LEU A 148 2.70 1.16 -0.43
N ILE A 149 2.66 0.46 -1.55
CA ILE A 149 3.61 0.60 -2.66
C ILE A 149 2.93 1.19 -3.89
N HIS A 150 3.73 1.65 -4.84
CA HIS A 150 3.29 2.17 -6.14
C HIS A 150 3.92 1.37 -7.26
N ILE A 151 3.21 1.29 -8.37
CA ILE A 151 3.67 0.64 -9.62
C ILE A 151 3.30 1.52 -10.80
#